data_fc02b983f851bc54e07c66b11094ece2
#
_entry.id   fc02b983f851bc54e07c66b11094ece2
#
_cell.length_a   1.000
_cell.length_b   1.000
_cell.length_c   1.000
_cell.angle_alpha   90.00
_cell.angle_beta   90.00
_cell.angle_gamma   90.00
#
_symmetry.space_group_name_H-M   'P 1'
#
loop_
_entity.id
_entity.type
_entity.pdbx_description
1 polymer ?
#
loop_
_entity_poly.entity_id
_entity_poly.type
_entity_poly.pdbx_seq_one_letter_code
_entity_poly.pdbx_strand_id
1 'polypeptide(L)'
;KNKSQINPLNFFWKLMKVNAAPESFMIRDKDYSIVSCSPETLIEKKGNSIITKPIAGTLKKNKKTSIKSAYGFFKNNIKETKEHNMIVDMERNDLSRICKPGSVNIQKEKYVEEYKHLYHYVTSIAGKINKNVKIKDIVKSMMPGGSVIGCPKIKTLQLLLSLIHI
;
A
#
# COMPACT_ATOMS: atom_id res chain seq x y z
N LYS A 1 -20.13 -12.66 2.91
CA LYS A 1 -20.53 -13.02 4.29
C LYS A 1 -20.52 -14.55 4.40
N ASN A 2 -19.55 -15.09 5.14
CA ASN A 2 -19.54 -16.53 5.39
C ASN A 2 -20.43 -16.82 6.61
N LYS A 3 -21.45 -17.66 6.41
CA LYS A 3 -22.41 -18.06 7.46
C LYS A 3 -21.88 -19.20 8.35
N SER A 4 -20.66 -19.71 8.11
CA SER A 4 -20.06 -20.75 8.94
C SER A 4 -19.51 -20.15 10.25
N GLN A 5 -19.65 -20.89 11.34
CA GLN A 5 -19.06 -20.53 12.64
C GLN A 5 -17.52 -20.70 12.61
N ILE A 6 -16.83 -19.74 11.95
CA ILE A 6 -15.39 -19.72 11.94
C ILE A 6 -14.92 -18.91 13.16
N ASN A 7 -14.07 -19.50 13.99
CA ASN A 7 -13.39 -18.75 15.04
C ASN A 7 -12.40 -17.74 14.40
N PRO A 8 -12.64 -16.42 14.53
CA PRO A 8 -11.81 -15.42 13.82
C PRO A 8 -10.33 -15.46 14.21
N LEU A 9 -10.03 -15.76 15.46
CA LEU A 9 -8.66 -15.85 15.96
C LEU A 9 -7.92 -17.04 15.32
N ASN A 10 -8.56 -18.20 15.28
CA ASN A 10 -7.97 -19.37 14.61
C ASN A 10 -7.78 -19.13 13.13
N PHE A 11 -8.72 -18.42 12.49
CA PHE A 11 -8.60 -18.05 11.09
C PHE A 11 -7.43 -17.08 10.85
N PHE A 12 -7.29 -16.05 11.69
CA PHE A 12 -6.17 -15.12 11.64
C PHE A 12 -4.82 -15.84 11.75
N TRP A 13 -4.66 -16.74 12.73
CA TRP A 13 -3.42 -17.50 12.89
C TRP A 13 -3.11 -18.44 11.72
N LYS A 14 -4.14 -19.07 11.13
CA LYS A 14 -3.96 -19.86 9.91
C LYS A 14 -3.50 -18.99 8.75
N LEU A 15 -4.12 -17.81 8.58
CA LEU A 15 -3.75 -16.86 7.55
C LEU A 15 -2.30 -16.37 7.72
N MET A 16 -1.89 -16.02 8.95
CA MET A 16 -0.52 -15.62 9.27
C MET A 16 0.52 -16.70 8.96
N LYS A 17 0.19 -17.97 9.17
CA LYS A 17 1.11 -19.08 8.83
C LYS A 17 1.34 -19.20 7.32
N VAL A 18 0.35 -18.87 6.52
CA VAL A 18 0.40 -18.97 5.05
C VAL A 18 0.98 -17.70 4.44
N ASN A 19 0.51 -16.55 4.91
CA ASN A 19 0.80 -15.23 4.32
C ASN A 19 1.05 -14.19 5.42
N ALA A 20 2.16 -14.33 6.13
CA ALA A 20 2.59 -13.27 7.04
C ALA A 20 2.99 -12.02 6.24
N ALA A 21 2.32 -10.92 6.52
CA ALA A 21 2.55 -9.64 5.84
C ALA A 21 2.68 -8.50 6.89
N PRO A 22 3.40 -7.40 6.58
CA PRO A 22 3.72 -6.35 7.56
C PRO A 22 2.47 -5.67 8.14
N GLU A 23 1.43 -5.48 7.33
CA GLU A 23 0.17 -4.85 7.75
C GLU A 23 -0.91 -5.89 8.07
N SER A 24 -0.52 -6.95 8.79
CA SER A 24 -1.44 -7.97 9.24
C SER A 24 -2.10 -7.57 10.55
N PHE A 25 -3.43 -7.60 10.58
CA PHE A 25 -4.17 -7.26 11.78
C PHE A 25 -5.48 -8.03 11.92
N MET A 26 -6.02 -8.05 13.12
CA MET A 26 -7.37 -8.49 13.41
C MET A 26 -8.08 -7.45 14.27
N ILE A 27 -9.26 -7.03 13.85
CA ILE A 27 -10.19 -6.21 14.62
C ILE A 27 -11.37 -7.08 14.97
N ARG A 28 -11.76 -7.10 16.24
CA ARG A 28 -12.92 -7.85 16.71
C ARG A 28 -13.91 -6.92 17.42
N ASP A 29 -15.15 -6.99 16.99
CA ASP A 29 -16.30 -6.36 17.64
C ASP A 29 -17.31 -7.43 18.06
N LYS A 30 -18.43 -7.02 18.66
CA LYS A 30 -19.48 -7.94 19.16
C LYS A 30 -20.01 -8.86 18.07
N ASP A 31 -20.33 -8.28 16.90
CA ASP A 31 -21.09 -8.96 15.84
C ASP A 31 -20.24 -9.33 14.62
N TYR A 32 -19.00 -8.83 14.54
CA TYR A 32 -18.13 -9.09 13.39
C TYR A 32 -16.64 -9.08 13.74
N SER A 33 -15.86 -9.64 12.86
CA SER A 33 -14.40 -9.54 12.93
C SER A 33 -13.84 -9.26 11.54
N ILE A 34 -12.85 -8.39 11.50
CA ILE A 34 -12.08 -8.07 10.29
C ILE A 34 -10.69 -8.67 10.46
N VAL A 35 -10.27 -9.46 9.48
CA VAL A 35 -8.95 -10.08 9.43
C VAL A 35 -8.27 -9.65 8.14
N SER A 36 -7.04 -9.16 8.22
CA SER A 36 -6.26 -8.71 7.09
C SER A 36 -4.81 -9.19 7.16
N CYS A 37 -4.22 -9.46 6.01
CA CYS A 37 -2.79 -9.70 5.81
C CYS A 37 -2.36 -8.94 4.55
N SER A 38 -2.17 -7.62 4.68
CA SER A 38 -1.77 -6.76 3.57
C SER A 38 -0.24 -6.58 3.53
N PRO A 39 0.39 -6.70 2.36
CA PRO A 39 1.82 -6.43 2.22
C PRO A 39 2.13 -4.94 2.12
N GLU A 40 1.15 -4.11 1.76
CA GLU A 40 1.36 -2.72 1.41
C GLU A 40 1.06 -1.79 2.58
N THR A 41 2.03 -0.94 2.93
CA THR A 41 1.86 0.14 3.92
C THR A 41 1.31 1.37 3.22
N LEU A 42 0.00 1.58 3.30
CA LEU A 42 -0.62 2.78 2.76
C LEU A 42 -0.27 4.02 3.59
N ILE A 43 -0.30 3.90 4.92
CA ILE A 43 -0.03 5.01 5.84
C ILE A 43 0.65 4.48 7.10
N GLU A 44 1.83 5.01 7.39
CA GLU A 44 2.49 4.86 8.68
C GLU A 44 2.77 6.25 9.25
N LYS A 45 2.20 6.60 10.41
CA LYS A 45 2.42 7.89 11.07
C LYS A 45 3.20 7.70 12.36
N LYS A 46 4.35 8.37 12.46
CA LYS A 46 5.18 8.43 13.68
C LYS A 46 5.48 9.90 14.02
N GLY A 47 4.89 10.38 15.11
CA GLY A 47 5.00 11.80 15.46
C GLY A 47 4.51 12.71 14.34
N ASN A 48 5.36 13.56 13.82
CA ASN A 48 5.08 14.46 12.70
C ASN A 48 5.50 13.90 11.35
N SER A 49 6.04 12.69 11.30
CA SER A 49 6.38 12.00 10.05
C SER A 49 5.25 11.13 9.58
N ILE A 50 5.02 11.10 8.28
CA ILE A 50 4.13 10.17 7.60
C ILE A 50 4.89 9.47 6.49
N ILE A 51 4.67 8.17 6.36
CA ILE A 51 5.34 7.30 5.38
C ILE A 51 4.29 6.52 4.63
N THR A 52 4.51 6.33 3.33
CA THR A 52 3.79 5.37 2.47
C THR A 52 4.81 4.51 1.73
N LYS A 53 4.46 3.25 1.48
CA LYS A 53 5.35 2.30 0.78
C LYS A 53 4.57 1.62 -0.34
N PRO A 54 4.32 2.33 -1.45
CA PRO A 54 3.64 1.74 -2.59
C PRO A 54 4.41 0.55 -3.16
N ILE A 55 3.65 -0.47 -3.51
CA ILE A 55 4.13 -1.66 -4.20
C ILE A 55 3.67 -1.57 -5.66
N ALA A 56 4.63 -1.67 -6.58
CA ALA A 56 4.33 -1.85 -7.99
C ALA A 56 5.34 -2.81 -8.59
N GLY A 57 4.90 -4.01 -8.83
CA GLY A 57 5.69 -5.14 -9.30
C GLY A 57 5.71 -6.27 -8.29
N THR A 58 5.35 -7.48 -8.78
CA THR A 58 5.35 -8.71 -8.00
C THR A 58 5.99 -9.83 -8.79
N LEU A 59 6.97 -10.51 -8.20
CA LEU A 59 7.64 -11.66 -8.79
C LEU A 59 7.48 -12.87 -7.87
N LYS A 60 7.00 -13.98 -8.42
CA LYS A 60 6.90 -15.24 -7.68
C LYS A 60 8.29 -15.75 -7.30
N LYS A 61 8.47 -16.10 -6.03
CA LYS A 61 9.69 -16.70 -5.52
C LYS A 61 9.77 -18.17 -5.94
N ASN A 62 10.94 -18.59 -6.41
CA ASN A 62 11.25 -19.98 -6.70
C ASN A 62 12.69 -20.29 -6.26
N LYS A 63 13.11 -21.55 -6.35
CA LYS A 63 14.45 -21.99 -5.89
C LYS A 63 15.63 -21.29 -6.62
N LYS A 64 15.38 -20.70 -7.80
CA LYS A 64 16.41 -20.03 -8.62
C LYS A 64 16.38 -18.52 -8.50
N THR A 65 15.33 -17.93 -7.87
CA THR A 65 15.23 -16.49 -7.69
C THR A 65 15.90 -16.03 -6.40
N SER A 66 16.61 -14.92 -6.49
CA SER A 66 17.21 -14.19 -5.37
C SER A 66 16.74 -12.76 -5.37
N ILE A 67 16.96 -12.01 -4.30
CA ILE A 67 16.67 -10.56 -4.24
C ILE A 67 17.36 -9.83 -5.39
N LYS A 68 18.62 -10.19 -5.69
CA LYS A 68 19.40 -9.58 -6.78
C LYS A 68 18.76 -9.85 -8.16
N SER A 69 18.35 -11.09 -8.42
CA SER A 69 17.68 -11.44 -9.69
C SER A 69 16.31 -10.81 -9.81
N ALA A 70 15.55 -10.71 -8.70
CA ALA A 70 14.27 -10.01 -8.68
C ALA A 70 14.43 -8.51 -8.95
N TYR A 71 15.43 -7.87 -8.34
CA TYR A 71 15.74 -6.46 -8.62
C TYR A 71 16.10 -6.25 -10.09
N GLY A 72 16.95 -7.12 -10.67
CA GLY A 72 17.31 -7.08 -12.09
C GLY A 72 16.08 -7.24 -13.00
N PHE A 73 15.17 -8.16 -12.66
CA PHE A 73 13.91 -8.35 -13.40
C PHE A 73 13.08 -7.07 -13.44
N PHE A 74 12.80 -6.46 -12.28
CA PHE A 74 12.00 -5.24 -12.20
C PHE A 74 12.68 -4.06 -12.90
N LYS A 75 13.98 -3.86 -12.67
CA LYS A 75 14.75 -2.76 -13.26
C LYS A 75 14.77 -2.81 -14.79
N ASN A 76 14.86 -4.00 -15.36
CA ASN A 76 14.94 -4.19 -16.81
C ASN A 76 13.57 -4.27 -17.48
N ASN A 77 12.48 -4.35 -16.71
CA ASN A 77 11.14 -4.36 -17.25
C ASN A 77 10.60 -2.93 -17.35
N ILE A 78 10.57 -2.41 -18.57
CA ILE A 78 10.14 -1.03 -18.85
C ILE A 78 8.70 -0.78 -18.38
N LYS A 79 7.80 -1.76 -18.56
CA LYS A 79 6.40 -1.64 -18.12
C LYS A 79 6.32 -1.49 -16.61
N GLU A 80 6.93 -2.41 -15.85
CA GLU A 80 6.93 -2.39 -14.38
C GLU A 80 7.56 -1.09 -13.85
N THR A 81 8.65 -0.62 -14.46
CA THR A 81 9.32 0.63 -14.05
C THR A 81 8.44 1.85 -14.30
N LYS A 82 7.75 1.93 -15.44
CA LYS A 82 6.84 3.04 -15.74
C LYS A 82 5.62 3.05 -14.81
N GLU A 83 5.03 1.90 -14.58
CA GLU A 83 3.90 1.75 -13.65
C GLU A 83 4.31 2.14 -12.23
N HIS A 84 5.46 1.67 -11.76
CA HIS A 84 6.01 2.02 -10.45
C HIS A 84 6.24 3.53 -10.30
N ASN A 85 6.85 4.18 -11.29
CA ASN A 85 7.07 5.63 -11.26
C ASN A 85 5.75 6.39 -11.18
N MET A 86 4.74 5.99 -11.93
CA MET A 86 3.41 6.61 -11.90
C MET A 86 2.78 6.50 -10.50
N ILE A 87 2.83 5.34 -9.89
CA ILE A 87 2.27 5.12 -8.54
C ILE A 87 3.04 5.95 -7.51
N VAL A 88 4.37 5.98 -7.58
CA VAL A 88 5.22 6.81 -6.70
C VAL A 88 4.85 8.30 -6.82
N ASP A 89 4.65 8.81 -8.01
CA ASP A 89 4.26 10.22 -8.21
C ASP A 89 2.87 10.52 -7.68
N MET A 90 1.92 9.59 -7.80
CA MET A 90 0.60 9.71 -7.20
C MET A 90 0.66 9.78 -5.68
N GLU A 91 1.40 8.87 -5.04
CA GLU A 91 1.55 8.85 -3.59
C GLU A 91 2.28 10.10 -3.07
N ARG A 92 3.28 10.61 -3.80
CA ARG A 92 3.92 11.91 -3.50
C ARG A 92 2.94 13.06 -3.56
N ASN A 93 2.07 13.10 -4.58
CA ASN A 93 1.03 14.11 -4.70
C ASN A 93 0.04 14.04 -3.53
N ASP A 94 -0.42 12.87 -3.16
CA ASP A 94 -1.33 12.68 -2.03
C ASP A 94 -0.72 13.13 -0.70
N LEU A 95 0.54 12.76 -0.43
CA LEU A 95 1.28 13.24 0.73
C LEU A 95 1.48 14.77 0.73
N SER A 96 1.71 15.36 -0.44
CA SER A 96 1.95 16.81 -0.56
C SER A 96 0.77 17.66 -0.11
N ARG A 97 -0.45 17.12 -0.14
CA ARG A 97 -1.68 17.81 0.31
C ARG A 97 -1.74 18.01 1.82
N ILE A 98 -1.05 17.17 2.58
CA ILE A 98 -1.10 17.16 4.05
C ILE A 98 0.25 17.42 4.70
N CYS A 99 1.32 17.42 3.93
CA CYS A 99 2.67 17.65 4.40
C CYS A 99 3.12 19.10 4.19
N LYS A 100 4.15 19.49 4.92
CA LYS A 100 4.81 20.80 4.73
C LYS A 100 5.39 20.88 3.32
N PRO A 101 5.29 22.03 2.64
CA PRO A 101 5.90 22.23 1.34
C PRO A 101 7.39 21.83 1.35
N GLY A 102 7.81 21.11 0.31
CA GLY A 102 9.21 20.66 0.16
C GLY A 102 9.64 19.53 1.10
N SER A 103 8.76 19.02 1.98
CA SER A 103 9.13 17.96 2.94
C SER A 103 8.87 16.53 2.42
N VAL A 104 8.14 16.39 1.33
CA VAL A 104 7.86 15.08 0.73
C VAL A 104 9.05 14.64 -0.11
N ASN A 105 9.66 13.54 0.28
CA ASN A 105 10.83 12.98 -0.41
C ASN A 105 10.80 11.46 -0.47
N ILE A 106 11.56 10.91 -1.39
CA ILE A 106 11.80 9.47 -1.48
C ILE A 106 12.90 9.12 -0.48
N GLN A 107 12.59 8.31 0.53
CA GLN A 107 13.56 7.83 1.51
C GLN A 107 14.39 6.66 0.98
N LYS A 108 13.72 5.74 0.28
CA LYS A 108 14.37 4.59 -0.34
C LYS A 108 13.68 4.29 -1.67
N GLU A 109 14.44 4.41 -2.73
CA GLU A 109 13.92 4.24 -4.09
C GLU A 109 14.08 2.81 -4.57
N LYS A 110 13.03 2.26 -5.17
CA LYS A 110 13.05 1.04 -5.99
C LYS A 110 13.87 -0.11 -5.41
N TYR A 111 13.47 -0.60 -4.27
CA TYR A 111 14.09 -1.75 -3.64
C TYR A 111 13.17 -2.97 -3.66
N VAL A 112 13.73 -4.15 -3.43
CA VAL A 112 12.99 -5.40 -3.37
C VAL A 112 12.76 -5.80 -1.93
N GLU A 113 11.51 -6.03 -1.57
CA GLU A 113 11.13 -6.71 -0.34
C GLU A 113 10.86 -8.19 -0.61
N GLU A 114 11.45 -9.03 0.23
CA GLU A 114 11.31 -10.48 0.14
C GLU A 114 10.27 -10.99 1.12
N TYR A 115 9.29 -11.72 0.59
CA TYR A 115 8.27 -12.42 1.35
C TYR A 115 8.41 -13.95 1.20
N LYS A 116 7.62 -14.70 1.92
CA LYS A 116 7.70 -16.18 1.93
C LYS A 116 7.60 -16.77 0.52
N HIS A 117 6.72 -16.24 -0.33
CA HIS A 117 6.40 -16.82 -1.64
C HIS A 117 6.62 -15.89 -2.83
N LEU A 118 7.01 -14.65 -2.56
CA LEU A 118 7.13 -13.62 -3.60
C LEU A 118 8.13 -12.52 -3.23
N TYR A 119 8.47 -11.72 -4.23
CA TYR A 119 9.22 -10.48 -4.12
C TYR A 119 8.34 -9.33 -4.57
N HIS A 120 8.37 -8.22 -3.83
CA HIS A 120 7.72 -6.97 -4.21
C HIS A 120 8.74 -5.89 -4.52
N TYR A 121 8.41 -5.07 -5.53
CA TYR A 121 9.16 -3.87 -5.89
C TYR A 121 8.52 -2.67 -5.21
N VAL A 122 9.28 -2.00 -4.35
CA VAL A 122 8.76 -1.04 -3.38
C VAL A 122 9.55 0.26 -3.44
N THR A 123 8.90 1.39 -3.18
CA THR A 123 9.55 2.67 -2.88
C THR A 123 9.00 3.23 -1.58
N SER A 124 9.85 3.72 -0.69
CA SER A 124 9.44 4.39 0.54
C SER A 124 9.44 5.89 0.34
N ILE A 125 8.31 6.53 0.61
CA ILE A 125 8.09 7.97 0.49
C ILE A 125 7.72 8.50 1.86
N ALA A 126 8.31 9.62 2.28
CA ALA A 126 7.98 10.25 3.55
C ALA A 126 7.76 11.74 3.41
N GLY A 127 7.01 12.28 4.38
CA GLY A 127 6.79 13.72 4.51
C GLY A 127 6.61 14.15 5.97
N LYS A 128 6.76 15.43 6.23
CA LYS A 128 6.46 16.05 7.54
C LYS A 128 5.06 16.65 7.51
N ILE A 129 4.16 16.12 8.32
CA ILE A 129 2.75 16.55 8.39
C ILE A 129 2.68 18.02 8.88
N ASN A 130 1.77 18.80 8.31
CA ASN A 130 1.42 20.13 8.81
C ASN A 130 0.76 20.07 10.19
N LYS A 131 1.01 21.07 11.02
CA LYS A 131 0.56 21.12 12.42
C LYS A 131 -0.97 20.95 12.59
N ASN A 132 -1.76 21.45 11.66
CA ASN A 132 -3.23 21.48 11.75
C ASN A 132 -3.93 20.29 11.08
N VAL A 133 -3.18 19.34 10.53
CA VAL A 133 -3.73 18.16 9.85
C VAL A 133 -4.29 17.18 10.86
N LYS A 134 -5.57 16.86 10.72
CA LYS A 134 -6.29 15.87 11.53
C LYS A 134 -6.29 14.50 10.85
N ILE A 135 -6.63 13.45 11.58
CA ILE A 135 -6.72 12.08 11.03
C ILE A 135 -7.65 12.03 9.81
N LYS A 136 -8.80 12.73 9.86
CA LYS A 136 -9.74 12.82 8.73
C LYS A 136 -9.09 13.37 7.45
N ASP A 137 -8.16 14.30 7.59
CA ASP A 137 -7.49 14.93 6.44
C ASP A 137 -6.46 13.97 5.83
N ILE A 138 -5.78 13.19 6.67
CA ILE A 138 -4.90 12.10 6.24
C ILE A 138 -5.71 11.06 5.45
N VAL A 139 -6.82 10.60 6.01
CA VAL A 139 -7.70 9.62 5.34
C VAL A 139 -8.20 10.17 4.00
N LYS A 140 -8.71 11.41 3.96
CA LYS A 140 -9.19 12.04 2.72
C LYS A 140 -8.11 12.20 1.65
N SER A 141 -6.87 12.46 2.07
CA SER A 141 -5.75 12.61 1.13
C SER A 141 -5.26 11.28 0.58
N MET A 142 -5.09 10.29 1.46
CA MET A 142 -4.44 9.03 1.13
C MET A 142 -5.41 7.93 0.67
N MET A 143 -6.68 8.01 1.05
CA MET A 143 -7.67 6.98 0.71
C MET A 143 -8.70 7.48 -0.30
N PRO A 144 -9.09 6.61 -1.23
CA PRO A 144 -8.47 5.33 -1.53
C PRO A 144 -7.07 5.53 -2.11
N GLY A 145 -6.17 4.52 -1.95
CA GLY A 145 -4.80 4.59 -2.47
C GLY A 145 -4.76 4.78 -4.00
N GLY A 146 -3.74 5.48 -4.48
CA GLY A 146 -3.56 5.75 -5.90
C GLY A 146 -3.42 4.47 -6.73
N SER A 147 -2.76 3.45 -6.18
CA SER A 147 -2.62 2.12 -6.78
C SER A 147 -3.96 1.41 -7.06
N VAL A 148 -5.02 1.77 -6.32
CA VAL A 148 -6.36 1.16 -6.46
C VAL A 148 -7.24 1.91 -7.46
N ILE A 149 -7.19 3.26 -7.47
CA ILE A 149 -8.10 4.08 -8.25
C ILE A 149 -7.50 4.54 -9.57
N GLY A 150 -6.22 4.83 -9.60
CA GLY A 150 -5.56 5.49 -10.71
C GLY A 150 -5.56 7.03 -10.61
N CYS A 151 -5.07 7.69 -11.65
CA CYS A 151 -4.79 9.12 -11.71
C CYS A 151 -5.53 9.78 -12.90
N PRO A 152 -6.08 10.99 -12.72
CA PRO A 152 -6.18 11.82 -11.52
C PRO A 152 -7.27 11.31 -10.55
N LYS A 153 -6.93 11.11 -9.28
CA LYS A 153 -7.79 10.47 -8.25
C LYS A 153 -9.23 11.01 -8.22
N ILE A 154 -9.40 12.33 -8.09
CA ILE A 154 -10.73 12.96 -7.98
C ILE A 154 -11.55 12.73 -9.24
N LYS A 155 -10.94 12.90 -10.41
CA LYS A 155 -11.64 12.69 -11.69
C LYS A 155 -12.08 11.26 -11.88
N THR A 156 -11.21 10.31 -11.54
CA THR A 156 -11.52 8.88 -11.62
C THR A 156 -12.66 8.51 -10.68
N LEU A 157 -12.67 9.03 -9.44
CA LEU A 157 -13.77 8.83 -8.50
C LEU A 157 -15.09 9.38 -9.05
N GLN A 158 -15.08 10.57 -9.63
CA GLN A 158 -16.27 11.17 -10.25
C GLN A 158 -16.81 10.30 -11.39
N LEU A 159 -15.93 9.77 -12.24
CA LEU A 159 -16.30 8.86 -13.31
C LEU A 159 -16.88 7.55 -12.78
N LEU A 160 -16.24 6.93 -11.79
CA LEU A 160 -16.74 5.70 -11.16
C LEU A 160 -18.12 5.92 -10.53
N LEU A 161 -18.32 7.04 -9.83
CA LEU A 161 -19.62 7.39 -9.25
C LEU A 161 -20.68 7.61 -10.31
N SER A 162 -20.35 8.18 -11.47
CA SER A 162 -21.30 8.34 -12.58
C SER A 162 -21.77 7.01 -13.19
N LEU A 163 -20.94 5.95 -13.08
CA LEU A 163 -21.28 4.61 -13.58
C LEU A 163 -22.22 3.83 -12.64
N ILE A 164 -22.30 4.22 -11.36
CA ILE A 164 -23.18 3.54 -10.38
C ILE A 164 -24.66 3.80 -10.68
N HIS A 165 -24.97 4.86 -11.41
CA HIS A 165 -26.33 5.26 -11.76
C HIS A 165 -26.77 4.85 -13.19
N ILE A 166 -25.95 4.05 -13.85
CA ILE A 166 -26.31 3.39 -15.12
C ILE A 166 -26.75 1.97 -14.83
#